data_e45021e79a642c8b367c074a69f75ccc
#
_entry.id   e45021e79a642c8b367c074a69f75ccc
#
_cell.length_a   1.000
_cell.length_b   1.000
_cell.length_c   1.000
_cell.angle_alpha   90.00
_cell.angle_beta   90.00
_cell.angle_gamma   90.00
#
_symmetry.space_group_name_H-M   'P 1'
#
loop_
_entity.id
_entity.type
_entity.pdbx_description
1 polymer ?
#
loop_
_entity_poly.entity_id
_entity_poly.type
_entity_poly.pdbx_seq_one_letter_code
_entity_poly.pdbx_strand_id
1 'polypeptide(L)'
;MNSDHPVLNLIAEITSALTGRQGPLIVEQTLSYLAEMDLSTESMLQSDPCMPAKFANDLDVAIKHIPPQLNALAGAIDDSKHLIQWNRDLGQFYEKDADVGDSYRNRNMNCILIGSQNGFFHSDKLIMGLFFLQPYTFYRDHDHEASEMYFNLTGPHGFRFDVNGWSDYP
;
A
#
# COMPACT_ATOMS: atom_id res chain seq x y z
N MET A 1 5.86 -16.05 -14.42
CA MET A 1 5.26 -15.34 -15.57
C MET A 1 5.82 -13.92 -15.54
N ASN A 2 6.71 -13.56 -16.48
CA ASN A 2 7.09 -12.16 -16.64
C ASN A 2 5.92 -11.49 -17.35
N SER A 3 5.15 -10.74 -16.61
CA SER A 3 4.13 -9.87 -17.20
C SER A 3 4.85 -8.62 -17.71
N ASP A 4 4.69 -8.28 -18.98
CA ASP A 4 5.25 -7.05 -19.57
C ASP A 4 4.60 -5.78 -19.01
N HIS A 5 3.57 -5.91 -18.19
CA HIS A 5 2.86 -4.77 -17.61
C HIS A 5 3.41 -4.40 -16.20
N PRO A 6 3.89 -3.16 -15.98
CA PRO A 6 4.55 -2.77 -14.73
C PRO A 6 3.72 -3.00 -13.47
N VAL A 7 2.40 -2.78 -13.51
CA VAL A 7 1.53 -3.00 -12.36
C VAL A 7 1.39 -4.49 -12.01
N LEU A 8 1.36 -5.39 -13.01
CA LEU A 8 1.35 -6.83 -12.76
C LEU A 8 2.67 -7.28 -12.15
N ASN A 9 3.79 -6.73 -12.62
CA ASN A 9 5.09 -6.97 -12.00
C ASN A 9 5.12 -6.48 -10.55
N LEU A 10 4.56 -5.30 -10.26
CA LEU A 10 4.45 -4.79 -8.88
C LEU A 10 3.65 -5.74 -7.97
N ILE A 11 2.50 -6.23 -8.42
CA ILE A 11 1.69 -7.19 -7.66
C ILE A 11 2.47 -8.50 -7.43
N ALA A 12 3.19 -8.98 -8.44
CA ALA A 12 4.03 -10.17 -8.33
C ALA A 12 5.18 -9.99 -7.32
N GLU A 13 5.84 -8.82 -7.32
CA GLU A 13 6.91 -8.52 -6.37
C GLU A 13 6.40 -8.34 -4.92
N ILE A 14 5.21 -7.74 -4.73
CA ILE A 14 4.55 -7.71 -3.41
C ILE A 14 4.26 -9.15 -2.94
N THR A 15 3.67 -9.97 -3.81
CA THR A 15 3.37 -11.38 -3.52
C THR A 15 4.64 -12.16 -3.16
N SER A 16 5.72 -11.96 -3.92
CA SER A 16 7.02 -12.58 -3.65
C SER A 16 7.61 -12.14 -2.32
N ALA A 17 7.51 -10.85 -1.99
CA ALA A 17 8.00 -10.30 -0.74
C ALA A 17 7.22 -10.83 0.49
N LEU A 18 5.95 -11.16 0.34
CA LEU A 18 5.13 -11.78 1.38
C LEU A 18 5.37 -13.30 1.49
N THR A 19 5.67 -13.95 0.38
CA THR A 19 5.93 -15.39 0.33
C THR A 19 7.20 -15.72 1.12
N GLY A 20 7.12 -16.73 1.97
CA GLY A 20 8.26 -17.14 2.81
C GLY A 20 8.45 -16.31 4.07
N ARG A 21 7.63 -15.31 4.32
CA ARG A 21 7.56 -14.66 5.62
C ARG A 21 6.68 -15.48 6.56
N GLN A 22 7.23 -15.85 7.69
CA GLN A 22 6.41 -16.35 8.80
C GLN A 22 5.71 -15.13 9.39
N GLY A 23 4.40 -15.09 9.28
CA GLY A 23 3.58 -13.96 9.68
C GLY A 23 2.25 -14.37 10.30
N PRO A 24 1.45 -13.40 10.72
CA PRO A 24 0.09 -13.66 11.18
C PRO A 24 -0.77 -14.28 10.07
N LEU A 25 -1.87 -14.91 10.45
CA LEU A 25 -2.81 -15.61 9.54
C LEU A 25 -3.23 -14.75 8.33
N ILE A 26 -3.31 -13.44 8.50
CA ILE A 26 -3.66 -12.51 7.41
C ILE A 26 -2.70 -12.58 6.22
N VAL A 27 -1.40 -12.91 6.43
CA VAL A 27 -0.43 -13.09 5.33
C VAL A 27 -0.82 -14.30 4.49
N GLU A 28 -1.12 -15.42 5.13
CA GLU A 28 -1.55 -16.66 4.44
C GLU A 28 -2.88 -16.45 3.70
N GLN A 29 -3.83 -15.76 4.32
CA GLN A 29 -5.11 -15.41 3.70
C GLN A 29 -4.91 -14.51 2.47
N THR A 30 -4.07 -13.49 2.56
CA THR A 30 -3.73 -12.59 1.44
C THR A 30 -3.14 -13.38 0.28
N LEU A 31 -2.15 -14.24 0.54
CA LEU A 31 -1.52 -15.07 -0.49
C LEU A 31 -2.51 -16.04 -1.13
N SER A 32 -3.44 -16.62 -0.34
CA SER A 32 -4.50 -17.48 -0.86
C SER A 32 -5.44 -16.73 -1.79
N TYR A 33 -5.88 -15.52 -1.42
CA TYR A 33 -6.73 -14.70 -2.28
C TYR A 33 -6.03 -14.32 -3.58
N LEU A 34 -4.76 -13.92 -3.52
CA LEU A 34 -3.98 -13.59 -4.71
C LEU A 34 -3.82 -14.79 -5.65
N ALA A 35 -3.65 -15.99 -5.11
CA ALA A 35 -3.53 -17.21 -5.90
C ALA A 35 -4.83 -17.63 -6.62
N GLU A 36 -5.98 -17.20 -6.11
CA GLU A 36 -7.30 -17.48 -6.70
C GLU A 36 -7.74 -16.44 -7.75
N MET A 37 -7.05 -15.28 -7.80
CA MET A 37 -7.42 -14.18 -8.70
C MET A 37 -6.89 -14.38 -10.12
N ASP A 38 -7.69 -13.96 -11.09
CA ASP A 38 -7.22 -13.78 -12.47
C ASP A 38 -6.47 -12.42 -12.57
N LEU A 39 -5.15 -12.50 -12.43
CA LEU A 39 -4.23 -11.36 -12.56
C LEU A 39 -3.63 -11.32 -13.98
N SER A 40 -4.46 -11.46 -15.00
CA SER A 40 -4.07 -11.30 -16.40
C SER A 40 -4.27 -9.86 -16.90
N THR A 41 -3.62 -9.51 -18.00
CA THR A 41 -3.83 -8.20 -18.66
C THR A 41 -5.25 -8.03 -19.18
N GLU A 42 -5.91 -9.14 -19.53
CA GLU A 42 -7.29 -9.17 -20.04
C GLU A 42 -8.32 -8.84 -18.96
N SER A 43 -8.05 -9.18 -17.70
CA SER A 43 -8.91 -8.87 -16.55
C SER A 43 -8.58 -7.54 -15.87
N MET A 44 -7.54 -6.84 -16.35
CA MET A 44 -7.12 -5.56 -15.79
C MET A 44 -8.13 -4.46 -16.10
N LEU A 45 -8.56 -3.75 -15.08
CA LEU A 45 -9.44 -2.59 -15.19
C LEU A 45 -8.65 -1.36 -15.66
N GLN A 46 -9.34 -0.47 -16.37
CA GLN A 46 -8.77 0.79 -16.78
C GLN A 46 -8.60 1.72 -15.57
N SER A 47 -7.44 2.34 -15.45
CA SER A 47 -7.14 3.32 -14.41
C SER A 47 -6.80 4.66 -15.04
N ASP A 48 -7.16 5.75 -14.36
CA ASP A 48 -6.76 7.12 -14.73
C ASP A 48 -5.55 7.51 -13.88
N PRO A 49 -4.32 7.43 -14.42
CA PRO A 49 -3.12 7.73 -13.66
C PRO A 49 -3.13 9.16 -13.13
N CYS A 50 -2.86 9.32 -11.85
CA CYS A 50 -2.76 10.62 -11.20
C CYS A 50 -1.73 10.56 -10.08
N MET A 51 -0.76 11.47 -10.10
CA MET A 51 0.22 11.63 -9.03
C MET A 51 0.09 13.04 -8.46
N PRO A 52 -0.26 13.21 -7.17
CA PRO A 52 -0.23 14.54 -6.57
C PRO A 52 1.18 15.12 -6.60
N ALA A 53 1.39 16.19 -7.35
CA ALA A 53 2.71 16.79 -7.63
C ALA A 53 3.54 17.08 -6.36
N LYS A 54 2.87 17.38 -5.28
CA LYS A 54 3.46 17.65 -3.96
C LYS A 54 4.26 16.46 -3.41
N PHE A 55 3.91 15.21 -3.79
CA PHE A 55 4.52 14.00 -3.23
C PHE A 55 5.47 13.27 -4.20
N ALA A 56 5.50 13.67 -5.47
CA ALA A 56 6.26 12.94 -6.48
C ALA A 56 7.74 12.80 -6.13
N ASN A 57 8.38 13.91 -5.75
CA ASN A 57 9.80 13.90 -5.37
C ASN A 57 10.06 13.12 -4.06
N ASP A 58 9.14 13.21 -3.09
CA ASP A 58 9.30 12.50 -1.81
C ASP A 58 9.12 10.99 -1.99
N LEU A 59 8.24 10.56 -2.91
CA LEU A 59 8.10 9.17 -3.29
C LEU A 59 9.39 8.64 -3.95
N ASP A 60 9.99 9.40 -4.86
CA ASP A 60 11.26 9.04 -5.49
C ASP A 60 12.40 8.89 -4.47
N VAL A 61 12.41 9.73 -3.45
CA VAL A 61 13.35 9.62 -2.33
C VAL A 61 13.05 8.38 -1.50
N ALA A 62 11.79 8.12 -1.16
CA ALA A 62 11.39 6.96 -0.37
C ALA A 62 11.76 5.64 -1.06
N ILE A 63 11.51 5.52 -2.38
CA ILE A 63 11.87 4.33 -3.16
C ILE A 63 13.38 4.02 -3.04
N LYS A 64 14.25 5.04 -3.07
CA LYS A 64 15.71 4.87 -2.92
C LYS A 64 16.14 4.43 -1.52
N HIS A 65 15.27 4.58 -0.52
CA HIS A 65 15.52 4.14 0.85
C HIS A 65 14.96 2.75 1.16
N ILE A 66 14.29 2.12 0.20
CA ILE A 66 13.86 0.71 0.34
C ILE A 66 15.11 -0.17 0.48
N PRO A 67 15.15 -1.07 1.47
CA PRO A 67 16.32 -1.91 1.73
C PRO A 67 16.73 -2.76 0.52
N PRO A 68 18.02 -3.01 0.29
CA PRO A 68 18.51 -3.76 -0.87
C PRO A 68 17.90 -5.15 -1.05
N GLN A 69 17.44 -5.79 0.03
CA GLN A 69 16.75 -7.09 -0.02
C GLN A 69 15.40 -7.01 -0.77
N LEU A 70 14.85 -5.81 -0.94
CA LEU A 70 13.60 -5.53 -1.64
C LEU A 70 13.81 -4.74 -2.93
N ASN A 71 15.03 -4.76 -3.51
CA ASN A 71 15.34 -3.99 -4.74
C ASN A 71 14.41 -4.32 -5.91
N ALA A 72 13.98 -5.57 -6.06
CA ALA A 72 13.03 -5.95 -7.11
C ALA A 72 11.67 -5.25 -6.91
N LEU A 73 11.17 -5.23 -5.68
CA LEU A 73 9.95 -4.51 -5.32
C LEU A 73 10.12 -2.98 -5.49
N ALA A 74 11.28 -2.42 -5.07
CA ALA A 74 11.58 -1.00 -5.27
C ALA A 74 11.55 -0.61 -6.76
N GLY A 75 12.18 -1.43 -7.61
CA GLY A 75 12.14 -1.24 -9.07
C GLY A 75 10.73 -1.33 -9.64
N ALA A 76 9.94 -2.31 -9.20
CA ALA A 76 8.57 -2.47 -9.65
C ALA A 76 7.67 -1.29 -9.24
N ILE A 77 7.89 -0.70 -8.06
CA ILE A 77 7.19 0.53 -7.64
C ILE A 77 7.61 1.70 -8.55
N ASP A 78 8.91 1.86 -8.81
CA ASP A 78 9.43 2.95 -9.64
C ASP A 78 8.89 2.89 -11.07
N ASP A 79 8.85 1.71 -11.67
CA ASP A 79 8.35 1.47 -13.03
C ASP A 79 6.83 1.69 -13.15
N SER A 80 6.07 1.42 -12.08
CA SER A 80 4.61 1.47 -12.09
C SER A 80 4.01 2.77 -11.56
N LYS A 81 4.73 3.54 -10.74
CA LYS A 81 4.19 4.70 -10.01
C LYS A 81 3.46 5.73 -10.87
N HIS A 82 3.86 5.89 -12.13
CA HIS A 82 3.26 6.84 -13.08
C HIS A 82 2.01 6.29 -13.80
N LEU A 83 1.74 4.99 -13.66
CA LEU A 83 0.56 4.33 -14.19
C LEU A 83 -0.57 4.22 -13.17
N ILE A 84 -0.28 4.57 -11.93
CA ILE A 84 -1.17 4.36 -10.79
C ILE A 84 -1.95 5.63 -10.49
N GLN A 85 -3.21 5.47 -10.10
CA GLN A 85 -4.01 6.52 -9.52
C GLN A 85 -3.70 6.65 -8.02
N TRP A 86 -2.91 7.66 -7.67
CA TRP A 86 -2.64 8.01 -6.28
C TRP A 86 -3.68 8.98 -5.75
N ASN A 87 -4.24 8.68 -4.61
CA ASN A 87 -5.26 9.47 -3.96
C ASN A 87 -4.74 10.00 -2.62
N ARG A 88 -5.29 11.12 -2.18
CA ARG A 88 -5.09 11.61 -0.83
C ARG A 88 -6.22 11.11 0.06
N ASP A 89 -5.87 10.55 1.19
CA ASP A 89 -6.86 10.32 2.24
C ASP A 89 -6.99 11.59 3.09
N LEU A 90 -8.16 12.20 3.00
CA LEU A 90 -8.52 13.40 3.75
C LEU A 90 -9.39 13.08 4.98
N GLY A 91 -9.54 11.80 5.31
CA GLY A 91 -10.40 11.31 6.38
C GLY A 91 -11.79 10.87 5.91
N GLN A 92 -12.02 10.79 4.59
CA GLN A 92 -13.32 10.45 4.01
C GLN A 92 -13.73 8.97 4.20
N PHE A 93 -12.81 8.12 4.59
CA PHE A 93 -13.05 6.68 4.80
C PHE A 93 -13.41 6.34 6.25
N TYR A 94 -13.41 7.33 7.14
CA TYR A 94 -13.65 7.15 8.57
C TYR A 94 -15.05 7.66 8.94
N GLU A 95 -15.51 7.26 10.10
CA GLU A 95 -16.75 7.80 10.65
C GLU A 95 -16.69 9.35 10.74
N LYS A 96 -17.86 9.98 10.65
CA LYS A 96 -17.99 11.44 10.53
C LYS A 96 -17.25 12.23 11.62
N ASP A 97 -17.11 11.65 12.81
CA ASP A 97 -16.49 12.28 13.97
C ASP A 97 -15.04 11.79 14.21
N ALA A 98 -14.51 10.93 13.34
CA ALA A 98 -13.14 10.45 13.45
C ALA A 98 -12.14 11.57 13.11
N ASP A 99 -11.21 11.82 14.00
CA ASP A 99 -10.14 12.80 13.79
C ASP A 99 -8.79 12.13 13.54
N VAL A 100 -8.52 11.85 12.30
CA VAL A 100 -7.24 11.28 11.84
C VAL A 100 -6.05 12.25 11.91
N GLY A 101 -6.30 13.52 12.23
CA GLY A 101 -5.31 14.56 12.40
C GLY A 101 -4.90 15.29 11.12
N ASP A 102 -4.63 16.60 11.23
CA ASP A 102 -4.22 17.45 10.10
C ASP A 102 -2.85 17.04 9.56
N SER A 103 -1.95 16.54 10.41
CA SER A 103 -0.66 16.02 9.96
C SER A 103 -0.85 14.91 8.93
N TYR A 104 -1.71 13.94 9.23
CA TYR A 104 -2.04 12.85 8.33
C TYR A 104 -2.69 13.35 7.05
N ARG A 105 -3.80 14.12 7.14
CA ARG A 105 -4.52 14.64 5.96
C ARG A 105 -3.62 15.38 4.98
N ASN A 106 -2.58 16.01 5.48
CA ASN A 106 -1.68 16.81 4.66
C ASN A 106 -0.46 16.06 4.15
N ARG A 107 -0.15 14.84 4.65
CA ARG A 107 1.12 14.19 4.42
C ARG A 107 1.02 12.74 3.94
N ASN A 108 -0.16 12.34 3.45
CA ASN A 108 -0.38 11.01 2.94
C ASN A 108 -0.80 10.99 1.48
N MET A 109 -0.53 9.90 0.83
CA MET A 109 -1.23 9.42 -0.36
C MET A 109 -1.26 7.89 -0.36
N ASN A 110 -2.24 7.33 -1.02
CA ASN A 110 -2.40 5.90 -1.19
C ASN A 110 -2.82 5.56 -2.61
N CYS A 111 -2.65 4.31 -2.98
CA CYS A 111 -3.24 3.76 -4.19
C CYS A 111 -3.83 2.39 -3.91
N ILE A 112 -4.81 2.01 -4.69
CA ILE A 112 -5.40 0.66 -4.66
C ILE A 112 -4.95 -0.07 -5.93
N LEU A 113 -4.32 -1.22 -5.75
CA LEU A 113 -3.96 -2.13 -6.84
C LEU A 113 -5.06 -3.18 -7.05
N ILE A 114 -5.59 -3.70 -5.95
CA ILE A 114 -6.68 -4.68 -5.89
C ILE A 114 -7.71 -4.17 -4.90
N GLY A 115 -8.99 -4.16 -5.26
CA GLY A 115 -10.05 -3.74 -4.36
C GLY A 115 -11.41 -3.67 -5.02
N SER A 116 -12.45 -3.35 -4.26
CA SER A 116 -13.82 -3.22 -4.78
C SER A 116 -14.02 -1.96 -5.63
N GLN A 117 -13.18 -0.95 -5.47
CA GLN A 117 -13.25 0.33 -6.20
C GLN A 117 -11.84 0.82 -6.54
N ASN A 118 -11.70 1.48 -7.67
CA ASN A 118 -10.48 2.20 -8.10
C ASN A 118 -9.18 1.36 -8.15
N GLY A 119 -9.28 0.04 -8.11
CA GLY A 119 -8.13 -0.86 -8.28
C GLY A 119 -7.95 -1.27 -9.74
N PHE A 120 -6.77 -1.81 -10.07
CA PHE A 120 -6.53 -2.45 -11.36
C PHE A 120 -7.23 -3.81 -11.46
N PHE A 121 -7.53 -4.44 -10.34
CA PHE A 121 -8.25 -5.70 -10.26
C PHE A 121 -9.36 -5.60 -9.23
N HIS A 122 -10.53 -6.12 -9.58
CA HIS A 122 -11.67 -6.14 -8.68
C HIS A 122 -11.56 -7.26 -7.64
N SER A 123 -11.81 -6.92 -6.38
CA SER A 123 -11.98 -7.89 -5.31
C SER A 123 -12.87 -7.32 -4.20
N ASP A 124 -13.85 -8.12 -3.75
CA ASP A 124 -14.67 -7.82 -2.58
C ASP A 124 -14.09 -8.42 -1.28
N LYS A 125 -12.99 -9.17 -1.39
CA LYS A 125 -12.37 -9.88 -0.26
C LYS A 125 -11.03 -9.32 0.17
N LEU A 126 -10.36 -8.59 -0.73
CA LEU A 126 -9.01 -8.07 -0.51
C LEU A 126 -8.91 -6.64 -1.00
N ILE A 127 -8.42 -5.75 -0.16
CA ILE A 127 -7.88 -4.46 -0.57
C ILE A 127 -6.36 -4.54 -0.42
N MET A 128 -5.63 -4.33 -1.52
CA MET A 128 -4.18 -4.28 -1.54
C MET A 128 -3.71 -3.05 -2.30
N GLY A 129 -2.76 -2.34 -1.74
CA GLY A 129 -2.23 -1.14 -2.37
C GLY A 129 -0.94 -0.66 -1.71
N LEU A 130 -0.51 0.52 -2.09
CA LEU A 130 0.61 1.20 -1.48
C LEU A 130 0.12 2.39 -0.66
N PHE A 131 0.75 2.60 0.48
CA PHE A 131 0.48 3.69 1.38
C PHE A 131 1.76 4.49 1.62
N PHE A 132 1.73 5.77 1.29
CA PHE A 132 2.85 6.67 1.45
C PHE A 132 2.55 7.73 2.51
N LEU A 133 3.46 7.84 3.47
CA LEU A 133 3.48 8.89 4.48
C LEU A 133 4.79 9.68 4.37
N GLN A 134 4.71 11.00 4.34
CA GLN A 134 5.89 11.84 4.50
C GLN A 134 6.50 11.66 5.90
N PRO A 135 7.80 11.87 6.10
CA PRO A 135 8.43 11.82 7.41
C PRO A 135 7.72 12.72 8.44
N TYR A 136 7.75 12.30 9.70
CA TYR A 136 7.15 13.03 10.83
C TYR A 136 5.63 13.21 10.71
N THR A 137 4.95 12.33 10.00
CA THR A 137 3.48 12.28 9.98
C THR A 137 2.98 11.58 11.22
N PHE A 138 2.10 12.24 11.96
CA PHE A 138 1.36 11.62 13.04
C PHE A 138 -0.05 11.26 12.53
N TYR A 139 -0.32 9.97 12.47
CA TYR A 139 -1.62 9.38 12.16
C TYR A 139 -2.27 9.00 13.49
N ARG A 140 -3.38 9.65 13.83
CA ARG A 140 -4.04 9.45 15.12
C ARG A 140 -4.66 8.07 15.23
N ASP A 141 -4.93 7.67 16.46
CA ASP A 141 -5.62 6.43 16.76
C ASP A 141 -6.97 6.36 16.05
N HIS A 142 -7.23 5.24 15.43
CA HIS A 142 -8.46 4.93 14.71
C HIS A 142 -8.68 3.42 14.74
N ASP A 143 -9.89 3.00 14.47
CA ASP A 143 -10.28 1.60 14.37
C ASP A 143 -11.24 1.40 13.19
N HIS A 144 -11.35 0.18 12.73
CA HIS A 144 -12.28 -0.26 11.71
C HIS A 144 -12.45 -1.79 11.78
N GLU A 145 -13.53 -2.30 11.20
CA GLU A 145 -13.85 -3.74 11.26
C GLU A 145 -12.89 -4.62 10.45
N ALA A 146 -12.34 -4.10 9.35
CA ALA A 146 -11.45 -4.87 8.48
C ALA A 146 -10.09 -5.13 9.16
N SER A 147 -9.60 -6.36 9.06
CA SER A 147 -8.23 -6.69 9.46
C SER A 147 -7.24 -6.04 8.51
N GLU A 148 -6.24 -5.36 9.05
CA GLU A 148 -5.18 -4.74 8.28
C GLU A 148 -3.80 -5.34 8.54
N MET A 149 -2.96 -5.31 7.50
CA MET A 149 -1.56 -5.63 7.59
C MET A 149 -0.73 -4.54 6.92
N TYR A 150 0.19 -3.97 7.64
CA TYR A 150 1.21 -3.07 7.10
C TYR A 150 2.51 -3.84 6.88
N PHE A 151 3.02 -3.77 5.66
CA PHE A 151 4.34 -4.24 5.30
C PHE A 151 5.23 -3.02 5.06
N ASN A 152 6.04 -2.66 6.05
CA ASN A 152 6.89 -1.48 5.97
C ASN A 152 8.00 -1.68 4.94
N LEU A 153 8.10 -0.77 3.98
CA LEU A 153 9.14 -0.76 2.95
C LEU A 153 10.30 0.17 3.31
N THR A 154 10.03 1.18 4.13
CA THR A 154 11.02 2.12 4.66
C THR A 154 10.71 2.32 6.13
N GLY A 155 11.64 2.86 6.88
CA GLY A 155 11.42 3.06 8.31
C GLY A 155 12.39 4.08 8.93
N PRO A 156 12.37 4.19 10.25
CA PRO A 156 11.48 3.48 11.19
C PRO A 156 10.07 4.06 11.22
N HIS A 157 9.09 3.19 11.53
CA HIS A 157 7.70 3.58 11.79
C HIS A 157 7.35 3.23 13.24
N GLY A 158 6.72 4.15 13.96
CA GLY A 158 6.14 3.89 15.27
C GLY A 158 4.68 3.46 15.12
N PHE A 159 4.31 2.38 15.78
CA PHE A 159 2.93 1.93 15.91
C PHE A 159 2.54 1.83 17.38
N ARG A 160 1.27 2.10 17.63
CA ARG A 160 0.65 1.88 18.93
C ARG A 160 -0.67 1.14 18.77
N PHE A 161 -0.79 0.01 19.43
CA PHE A 161 -2.00 -0.80 19.43
C PHE A 161 -2.61 -0.83 20.81
N ASP A 162 -3.92 -0.58 20.90
CA ASP A 162 -4.69 -0.53 22.14
C ASP A 162 -4.10 0.44 23.19
N VAL A 163 -4.03 -0.02 24.43
CA VAL A 163 -3.47 0.73 25.57
C VAL A 163 -1.95 0.60 25.70
N ASN A 164 -1.31 -0.11 24.77
CA ASN A 164 0.14 -0.32 24.81
C ASN A 164 0.89 0.96 24.45
N GLY A 165 2.16 1.02 24.82
CA GLY A 165 3.05 2.10 24.40
C GLY A 165 3.41 2.01 22.90
N TRP A 166 4.10 3.02 22.42
CA TRP A 166 4.67 3.02 21.06
C TRP A 166 5.77 1.97 20.90
N SER A 167 5.76 1.31 19.77
CA SER A 167 6.81 0.38 19.34
C SER A 167 7.32 0.79 17.96
N ASP A 168 8.63 0.83 17.80
CA ASP A 168 9.27 1.14 16.53
C ASP A 168 9.44 -0.14 15.71
N TYR A 169 9.07 -0.06 14.44
CA TYR A 169 9.24 -1.11 13.45
C TYR A 169 10.13 -0.58 12.31
N PRO A 170 11.12 -1.38 11.89
CA PRO A 170 12.02 -1.03 10.81
C PRO A 170 11.33 -0.91 9.46
#